data_b933a5d7bdf0ad0774b6bd0617c916ca
#
_entry.id   b933a5d7bdf0ad0774b6bd0617c916ca
#
_cell.length_a   1.000
_cell.length_b   1.000
_cell.length_c   1.000
_cell.angle_alpha   90.00
_cell.angle_beta   90.00
_cell.angle_gamma   90.00
#
_symmetry.space_group_name_H-M   'P 1'
#
loop_
_entity.id
_entity.type
_entity.pdbx_description
1 polymer ?
#
loop_
_entity_poly.entity_id
_entity_poly.type
_entity_poly.pdbx_seq_one_letter_code
_entity_poly.pdbx_strand_id
1 'polypeptide(L)'
;MKKTIMQVLPSLKQGGVETGTIEIASALQRKKIPNIVVSNGGAMVAQLKKMGVTHFQLPVHSKNPFRMWLNSRKLIKIARENNVGLMHVRSRAPAWSVKWASKKSGIPFIASYHGMYGIKPAVKKLYNRVMLQGKCTIAVSECVKKHLMDTYQYPAKKIHVIHRGADLKRFNPERIQTDELIHFAQKNHIPMDKPVITLVGRLSKLKGQNLLLQALSKMKHTELTCLLVGGKAKPEYEKLLQDEIQKLPDTITVRTLSVSPQEIPMIYAVSDVVVSTSIVPETFGRTISEANAMNRIVVAFNHGGPSEIILDGQTGFLTPVADILTLAEKLDKVLDMKPQDKKKMEKLARERTEALFSIEKMCETTLNLYKEILK
;
A
#
# COMPACT_ATOMS: atom_id res chain seq x y z
N MET A 1 28.07 -7.03 20.50
CA MET A 1 27.83 -6.89 19.04
C MET A 1 26.33 -6.70 18.78
N LYS A 2 25.94 -5.75 17.92
CA LYS A 2 24.53 -5.59 17.54
C LYS A 2 24.05 -6.82 16.75
N LYS A 3 22.89 -7.38 17.10
CA LYS A 3 22.29 -8.50 16.36
C LYS A 3 21.77 -8.05 15.00
N THR A 4 21.90 -8.91 13.99
CA THR A 4 21.43 -8.66 12.62
C THR A 4 19.94 -8.95 12.50
N ILE A 5 19.23 -8.11 11.75
CA ILE A 5 17.83 -8.34 11.36
C ILE A 5 17.78 -9.02 9.99
N MET A 6 17.12 -10.17 9.89
CA MET A 6 16.91 -10.87 8.63
C MET A 6 15.47 -10.67 8.16
N GLN A 7 15.25 -9.97 7.04
CA GLN A 7 13.93 -9.88 6.39
C GLN A 7 13.79 -10.98 5.33
N VAL A 8 12.66 -11.70 5.34
CA VAL A 8 12.40 -12.79 4.39
C VAL A 8 11.09 -12.59 3.66
N LEU A 9 11.14 -12.53 2.32
CA LEU A 9 9.98 -12.30 1.46
C LEU A 9 10.06 -13.15 0.17
N PRO A 10 8.93 -13.38 -0.55
CA PRO A 10 8.93 -14.27 -1.72
C PRO A 10 9.85 -13.81 -2.83
N SER A 11 9.80 -12.54 -3.19
CA SER A 11 10.58 -11.93 -4.28
C SER A 11 10.76 -10.43 -4.04
N LEU A 12 11.65 -9.80 -4.81
CA LEU A 12 11.90 -8.35 -4.84
C LEU A 12 11.58 -7.78 -6.23
N LYS A 13 10.40 -8.12 -6.79
CA LYS A 13 9.97 -7.62 -8.10
C LYS A 13 9.43 -6.20 -7.96
N GLN A 14 8.11 -6.06 -7.79
CA GLN A 14 7.42 -4.78 -7.60
C GLN A 14 6.15 -5.03 -6.78
N GLY A 15 5.90 -4.19 -5.78
CA GLY A 15 4.70 -4.28 -4.94
C GLY A 15 4.89 -3.66 -3.56
N GLY A 16 3.81 -3.55 -2.81
CA GLY A 16 3.83 -2.91 -1.50
C GLY A 16 4.68 -3.64 -0.45
N VAL A 17 4.74 -4.97 -0.51
CA VAL A 17 5.56 -5.78 0.42
C VAL A 17 7.04 -5.55 0.16
N GLU A 18 7.42 -5.56 -1.11
CA GLU A 18 8.79 -5.34 -1.59
C GLU A 18 9.26 -3.94 -1.23
N THR A 19 8.47 -2.92 -1.54
CA THR A 19 8.77 -1.52 -1.19
C THR A 19 8.97 -1.36 0.31
N GLY A 20 8.06 -1.89 1.14
CA GLY A 20 8.20 -1.82 2.60
C GLY A 20 9.40 -2.59 3.15
N THR A 21 9.88 -3.63 2.45
CA THR A 21 11.12 -4.29 2.82
C THR A 21 12.34 -3.40 2.59
N ILE A 22 12.36 -2.70 1.45
CA ILE A 22 13.41 -1.72 1.11
C ILE A 22 13.41 -0.54 2.10
N GLU A 23 12.23 0.00 2.41
CA GLU A 23 12.04 1.11 3.36
C GLU A 23 12.62 0.77 4.73
N ILE A 24 12.28 -0.41 5.27
CA ILE A 24 12.82 -0.89 6.57
C ILE A 24 14.32 -1.18 6.48
N ALA A 25 14.80 -1.79 5.38
CA ALA A 25 16.23 -2.04 5.19
C ALA A 25 17.03 -0.72 5.17
N SER A 26 16.52 0.30 4.47
CA SER A 26 17.09 1.64 4.45
C SER A 26 17.11 2.29 5.84
N ALA A 27 16.03 2.17 6.60
CA ALA A 27 15.95 2.71 7.95
C ALA A 27 16.93 2.03 8.92
N LEU A 28 17.11 0.71 8.80
CA LEU A 28 18.12 -0.04 9.56
C LEU A 28 19.54 0.42 9.22
N GLN A 29 19.84 0.61 7.93
CA GLN A 29 21.15 1.11 7.48
C GLN A 29 21.44 2.51 8.05
N ARG A 30 20.49 3.45 7.96
CA ARG A 30 20.65 4.79 8.53
C ARG A 30 20.94 4.77 10.05
N LYS A 31 20.37 3.80 10.77
CA LYS A 31 20.61 3.60 12.22
C LYS A 31 21.83 2.72 12.52
N LYS A 32 22.59 2.33 11.50
CA LYS A 32 23.76 1.44 11.61
C LYS A 32 23.42 0.12 12.35
N ILE A 33 22.23 -0.44 12.04
CA ILE A 33 21.79 -1.75 12.53
C ILE A 33 22.03 -2.76 11.41
N PRO A 34 22.82 -3.82 11.65
CA PRO A 34 23.09 -4.84 10.65
C PRO A 34 21.78 -5.47 10.15
N ASN A 35 21.63 -5.59 8.85
CA ASN A 35 20.45 -6.21 8.27
C ASN A 35 20.76 -6.91 6.95
N ILE A 36 20.03 -7.99 6.69
CA ILE A 36 20.11 -8.79 5.47
C ILE A 36 18.69 -9.08 4.95
N VAL A 37 18.59 -9.30 3.66
CA VAL A 37 17.33 -9.64 3.01
C VAL A 37 17.47 -10.96 2.27
N VAL A 38 16.49 -11.84 2.43
CA VAL A 38 16.42 -13.14 1.74
C VAL A 38 15.18 -13.19 0.88
N SER A 39 15.33 -13.45 -0.41
CA SER A 39 14.22 -13.60 -1.36
C SER A 39 14.65 -14.42 -2.60
N ASN A 40 13.69 -14.68 -3.50
CA ASN A 40 14.01 -15.32 -4.78
C ASN A 40 14.60 -14.33 -5.83
N GLY A 41 14.99 -13.12 -5.41
CA GLY A 41 15.49 -12.09 -6.31
C GLY A 41 14.40 -11.23 -6.92
N GLY A 42 14.77 -10.35 -7.85
CA GLY A 42 13.90 -9.40 -8.56
C GLY A 42 14.59 -8.07 -8.81
N ALA A 43 13.94 -7.18 -9.58
CA ALA A 43 14.52 -5.89 -10.00
C ALA A 43 14.97 -4.98 -8.85
N MET A 44 14.27 -5.04 -7.69
CA MET A 44 14.59 -4.21 -6.53
C MET A 44 15.84 -4.67 -5.75
N VAL A 45 16.46 -5.80 -6.10
CA VAL A 45 17.74 -6.24 -5.48
C VAL A 45 18.85 -5.21 -5.71
N ALA A 46 18.85 -4.54 -6.89
CA ALA A 46 19.81 -3.48 -7.17
C ALA A 46 19.73 -2.31 -6.16
N GLN A 47 18.54 -1.99 -5.66
CA GLN A 47 18.36 -0.95 -4.65
C GLN A 47 18.98 -1.35 -3.30
N LEU A 48 18.82 -2.62 -2.88
CA LEU A 48 19.48 -3.13 -1.66
C LEU A 48 21.00 -3.05 -1.77
N LYS A 49 21.55 -3.48 -2.91
CA LYS A 49 23.01 -3.43 -3.16
C LYS A 49 23.55 -2.00 -3.08
N LYS A 50 22.85 -1.03 -3.71
CA LYS A 50 23.22 0.41 -3.64
C LYS A 50 23.23 0.95 -2.20
N MET A 51 22.41 0.40 -1.31
CA MET A 51 22.35 0.77 0.11
C MET A 51 23.34 -0.01 0.98
N GLY A 52 24.16 -0.90 0.41
CA GLY A 52 25.07 -1.77 1.16
C GLY A 52 24.39 -2.89 1.97
N VAL A 53 23.13 -3.24 1.60
CA VAL A 53 22.40 -4.33 2.27
C VAL A 53 22.64 -5.64 1.55
N THR A 54 23.12 -6.65 2.28
CA THR A 54 23.37 -7.98 1.72
C THR A 54 22.07 -8.69 1.39
N HIS A 55 21.95 -9.19 0.17
CA HIS A 55 20.85 -10.00 -0.30
C HIS A 55 21.29 -11.45 -0.55
N PHE A 56 20.56 -12.40 0.02
CA PHE A 56 20.70 -13.82 -0.25
C PHE A 56 19.57 -14.32 -1.14
N GLN A 57 19.91 -14.93 -2.27
CA GLN A 57 18.90 -15.48 -3.17
C GLN A 57 18.55 -16.92 -2.77
N LEU A 58 17.32 -17.13 -2.32
CA LEU A 58 16.74 -18.44 -2.02
C LEU A 58 15.33 -18.57 -2.57
N PRO A 59 14.90 -19.76 -3.03
CA PRO A 59 13.56 -19.98 -3.56
C PRO A 59 12.49 -20.08 -2.46
N VAL A 60 12.45 -19.09 -1.55
CA VAL A 60 11.55 -19.06 -0.39
C VAL A 60 10.07 -18.81 -0.76
N HIS A 61 9.79 -18.46 -2.02
CA HIS A 61 8.44 -18.38 -2.58
C HIS A 61 7.80 -19.75 -2.80
N SER A 62 8.58 -20.82 -2.80
CA SER A 62 8.12 -22.18 -3.08
C SER A 62 7.11 -22.65 -2.03
N LYS A 63 6.06 -23.35 -2.49
CA LYS A 63 5.06 -24.02 -1.65
C LYS A 63 5.32 -25.52 -1.52
N ASN A 64 6.36 -26.05 -2.14
CA ASN A 64 6.76 -27.45 -2.02
C ASN A 64 7.38 -27.70 -0.63
N PRO A 65 6.84 -28.64 0.18
CA PRO A 65 7.31 -28.89 1.55
C PRO A 65 8.80 -29.25 1.65
N PHE A 66 9.29 -30.04 0.71
CA PHE A 66 10.72 -30.44 0.70
C PHE A 66 11.61 -29.22 0.43
N ARG A 67 11.25 -28.35 -0.54
CA ARG A 67 11.98 -27.11 -0.77
C ARG A 67 11.89 -26.16 0.42
N MET A 68 10.76 -26.08 1.10
CA MET A 68 10.61 -25.28 2.31
C MET A 68 11.55 -25.78 3.41
N TRP A 69 11.68 -27.08 3.57
CA TRP A 69 12.60 -27.70 4.53
C TRP A 69 14.06 -27.41 4.18
N LEU A 70 14.48 -27.57 2.92
CA LEU A 70 15.81 -27.19 2.45
C LEU A 70 16.09 -25.69 2.68
N ASN A 71 15.12 -24.82 2.39
CA ASN A 71 15.24 -23.39 2.66
C ASN A 71 15.43 -23.12 4.15
N SER A 72 14.75 -23.85 5.05
CA SER A 72 14.92 -23.67 6.49
C SER A 72 16.36 -23.97 6.94
N ARG A 73 16.99 -25.02 6.39
CA ARG A 73 18.41 -25.32 6.68
C ARG A 73 19.37 -24.24 6.20
N LYS A 74 19.12 -23.71 4.97
CA LYS A 74 19.92 -22.60 4.41
C LYS A 74 19.73 -21.33 5.23
N LEU A 75 18.50 -21.01 5.65
CA LEU A 75 18.21 -19.87 6.52
C LEU A 75 18.95 -19.98 7.87
N ILE A 76 19.02 -21.17 8.47
CA ILE A 76 19.80 -21.40 9.72
C ILE A 76 21.28 -21.11 9.49
N LYS A 77 21.85 -21.62 8.38
CA LYS A 77 23.25 -21.36 8.04
C LYS A 77 23.52 -19.86 7.91
N ILE A 78 22.75 -19.18 7.06
CA ILE A 78 22.85 -17.72 6.85
C ILE A 78 22.69 -16.96 8.19
N ALA A 79 21.74 -17.37 9.02
CA ALA A 79 21.49 -16.72 10.30
C ALA A 79 22.66 -16.82 11.27
N ARG A 80 23.32 -17.99 11.33
CA ARG A 80 24.52 -18.20 12.17
C ARG A 80 25.71 -17.39 11.68
N GLU A 81 26.00 -17.46 10.38
CA GLU A 81 27.14 -16.76 9.75
C GLU A 81 27.03 -15.23 9.86
N ASN A 82 25.79 -14.69 9.94
CA ASN A 82 25.53 -13.26 9.99
C ASN A 82 25.05 -12.75 11.35
N ASN A 83 25.21 -13.53 12.44
CA ASN A 83 24.79 -13.16 13.80
C ASN A 83 23.34 -12.64 13.88
N VAL A 84 22.39 -13.33 13.21
CA VAL A 84 20.97 -12.93 13.19
C VAL A 84 20.34 -13.12 14.56
N GLY A 85 19.68 -12.07 15.05
CA GLY A 85 18.92 -12.12 16.32
C GLY A 85 17.41 -12.14 16.13
N LEU A 86 16.92 -11.73 14.95
CA LEU A 86 15.50 -11.69 14.65
C LEU A 86 15.27 -11.96 13.16
N MET A 87 14.29 -12.82 12.85
CA MET A 87 13.79 -13.03 11.50
C MET A 87 12.43 -12.33 11.34
N HIS A 88 12.28 -11.50 10.31
CA HIS A 88 11.01 -10.85 9.97
C HIS A 88 10.49 -11.38 8.64
N VAL A 89 9.43 -12.16 8.67
CA VAL A 89 8.81 -12.71 7.46
C VAL A 89 7.63 -11.86 7.00
N ARG A 90 7.53 -11.65 5.68
CA ARG A 90 6.56 -10.73 5.09
C ARG A 90 5.53 -11.41 4.17
N SER A 91 5.46 -12.74 4.19
CA SER A 91 4.47 -13.49 3.40
C SER A 91 4.36 -14.93 3.87
N ARG A 92 3.26 -15.59 3.48
CA ARG A 92 2.90 -16.95 3.90
C ARG A 92 3.88 -18.03 3.46
N ALA A 93 4.32 -18.00 2.19
CA ALA A 93 5.21 -19.05 1.67
C ALA A 93 6.55 -19.12 2.42
N PRO A 94 7.31 -18.01 2.57
CA PRO A 94 8.54 -18.02 3.34
C PRO A 94 8.32 -18.27 4.84
N ALA A 95 7.13 -18.00 5.39
CA ALA A 95 6.84 -18.16 6.80
C ALA A 95 7.00 -19.62 7.28
N TRP A 96 6.71 -20.61 6.44
CA TRP A 96 6.96 -22.02 6.78
C TRP A 96 8.43 -22.32 6.97
N SER A 97 9.27 -21.91 6.04
CA SER A 97 10.73 -22.09 6.15
C SER A 97 11.31 -21.34 7.35
N VAL A 98 10.85 -20.10 7.60
CA VAL A 98 11.25 -19.29 8.74
C VAL A 98 10.82 -19.91 10.06
N LYS A 99 9.58 -20.40 10.18
CA LYS A 99 9.10 -21.11 11.38
C LYS A 99 9.99 -22.31 11.73
N TRP A 100 10.31 -23.15 10.75
CA TRP A 100 11.17 -24.31 10.99
C TRP A 100 12.60 -23.90 11.34
N ALA A 101 13.13 -22.88 10.66
CA ALA A 101 14.43 -22.31 10.99
C ALA A 101 14.46 -21.74 12.42
N SER A 102 13.45 -20.96 12.80
CA SER A 102 13.30 -20.39 14.14
C SER A 102 13.25 -21.48 15.22
N LYS A 103 12.38 -22.50 15.03
CA LYS A 103 12.26 -23.61 15.98
C LYS A 103 13.59 -24.34 16.21
N LYS A 104 14.41 -24.52 15.14
CA LYS A 104 15.68 -25.27 15.22
C LYS A 104 16.85 -24.42 15.71
N SER A 105 16.86 -23.11 15.40
CA SER A 105 17.97 -22.21 15.77
C SER A 105 17.75 -21.47 17.10
N GLY A 106 16.53 -21.46 17.64
CA GLY A 106 16.16 -20.64 18.80
C GLY A 106 15.98 -19.15 18.49
N ILE A 107 16.25 -18.70 17.25
CA ILE A 107 16.12 -17.31 16.85
C ILE A 107 14.62 -16.96 16.70
N PRO A 108 14.11 -15.94 17.40
CA PRO A 108 12.72 -15.56 17.28
C PRO A 108 12.36 -15.04 15.88
N PHE A 109 11.10 -15.20 15.49
CA PHE A 109 10.59 -14.55 14.29
C PHE A 109 9.30 -13.79 14.54
N ILE A 110 9.06 -12.79 13.71
CA ILE A 110 7.80 -12.06 13.61
C ILE A 110 7.30 -12.09 12.17
N ALA A 111 6.03 -11.77 11.97
CA ALA A 111 5.44 -11.70 10.64
C ALA A 111 4.69 -10.38 10.42
N SER A 112 4.76 -9.81 9.21
CA SER A 112 3.86 -8.74 8.78
C SER A 112 2.72 -9.30 7.92
N TYR A 113 1.51 -8.99 8.32
CA TYR A 113 0.28 -9.39 7.64
C TYR A 113 -0.21 -8.24 6.75
N HIS A 114 -0.03 -8.39 5.43
CA HIS A 114 -0.25 -7.32 4.44
C HIS A 114 -1.57 -7.43 3.67
N GLY A 115 -2.41 -8.40 3.99
CA GLY A 115 -3.64 -8.63 3.24
C GLY A 115 -4.65 -9.46 4.00
N MET A 116 -5.91 -9.36 3.64
CA MET A 116 -6.97 -10.25 4.12
C MET A 116 -6.98 -11.49 3.24
N TYR A 117 -6.29 -12.53 3.68
CA TYR A 117 -6.16 -13.74 2.88
C TYR A 117 -7.40 -14.60 2.96
N GLY A 118 -7.87 -15.11 1.80
CA GLY A 118 -8.98 -16.04 1.75
C GLY A 118 -8.72 -17.29 2.61
N ILE A 119 -9.77 -17.74 3.31
CA ILE A 119 -9.72 -18.84 4.28
C ILE A 119 -10.42 -20.12 3.77
N LYS A 120 -11.10 -20.03 2.65
CA LYS A 120 -11.75 -21.20 2.01
C LYS A 120 -10.86 -21.74 0.87
N PRO A 121 -10.69 -23.07 0.78
CA PRO A 121 -11.09 -24.10 1.73
C PRO A 121 -10.29 -24.06 3.04
N ALA A 122 -10.69 -24.81 4.07
CA ALA A 122 -10.11 -24.81 5.43
C ALA A 122 -8.58 -24.97 5.46
N VAL A 123 -8.01 -25.75 4.51
CA VAL A 123 -6.56 -25.91 4.33
C VAL A 123 -5.85 -24.56 4.12
N LYS A 124 -6.48 -23.60 3.44
CA LYS A 124 -5.90 -22.26 3.30
C LYS A 124 -5.82 -21.51 4.64
N LYS A 125 -6.84 -21.68 5.50
CA LYS A 125 -6.81 -21.08 6.84
C LYS A 125 -5.63 -21.64 7.65
N LEU A 126 -5.45 -22.97 7.64
CA LEU A 126 -4.33 -23.64 8.30
C LEU A 126 -2.98 -23.18 7.73
N TYR A 127 -2.86 -23.14 6.40
CA TYR A 127 -1.65 -22.65 5.73
C TYR A 127 -1.29 -21.20 6.11
N ASN A 128 -2.28 -20.33 6.16
CA ASN A 128 -2.07 -18.91 6.51
C ASN A 128 -1.67 -18.73 7.98
N ARG A 129 -2.16 -19.63 8.88
CA ARG A 129 -1.91 -19.55 10.33
C ARG A 129 -0.44 -19.60 10.71
N VAL A 130 0.45 -20.05 9.82
CA VAL A 130 1.90 -20.07 10.07
C VAL A 130 2.45 -18.68 10.39
N MET A 131 1.90 -17.62 9.80
CA MET A 131 2.33 -16.24 10.05
C MET A 131 1.99 -15.74 11.48
N LEU A 132 1.10 -16.44 12.17
CA LEU A 132 0.66 -16.13 13.53
C LEU A 132 1.43 -16.92 14.60
N GLN A 133 2.43 -17.70 14.20
CA GLN A 133 3.18 -18.59 15.10
C GLN A 133 4.53 -17.98 15.55
N GLY A 134 4.80 -16.74 15.19
CA GLY A 134 5.94 -15.99 15.68
C GLY A 134 5.72 -15.41 17.07
N LYS A 135 6.72 -14.68 17.57
CA LYS A 135 6.65 -13.98 18.86
C LYS A 135 5.50 -12.97 18.89
N CYS A 136 5.31 -12.24 17.78
CA CYS A 136 4.16 -11.37 17.52
C CYS A 136 3.90 -11.22 16.01
N THR A 137 2.81 -10.55 15.67
CA THR A 137 2.44 -10.24 14.28
C THR A 137 2.20 -8.74 14.11
N ILE A 138 2.77 -8.16 13.06
CA ILE A 138 2.46 -6.80 12.63
C ILE A 138 1.23 -6.86 11.72
N ALA A 139 0.17 -6.15 12.08
CA ALA A 139 -0.95 -5.84 11.23
C ALA A 139 -0.74 -4.46 10.59
N VAL A 140 -0.95 -4.34 9.27
CA VAL A 140 -0.70 -3.06 8.57
C VAL A 140 -1.82 -2.03 8.76
N SER A 141 -2.88 -2.39 9.50
CA SER A 141 -4.02 -1.53 9.85
C SER A 141 -4.85 -2.17 10.97
N GLU A 142 -5.72 -1.40 11.62
CA GLU A 142 -6.70 -1.91 12.59
C GLU A 142 -7.69 -2.88 11.93
N CYS A 143 -8.07 -2.61 10.66
CA CYS A 143 -8.90 -3.52 9.89
C CYS A 143 -8.25 -4.91 9.73
N VAL A 144 -6.96 -4.97 9.45
CA VAL A 144 -6.21 -6.25 9.40
C VAL A 144 -6.11 -6.89 10.77
N LYS A 145 -5.89 -6.12 11.84
CA LYS A 145 -5.90 -6.63 13.21
C LYS A 145 -7.25 -7.26 13.57
N LYS A 146 -8.35 -6.57 13.29
CA LYS A 146 -9.71 -7.10 13.48
C LYS A 146 -9.90 -8.41 12.71
N HIS A 147 -9.51 -8.44 11.44
CA HIS A 147 -9.54 -9.66 10.62
C HIS A 147 -8.78 -10.83 11.26
N LEU A 148 -7.60 -10.59 11.84
CA LEU A 148 -6.82 -11.62 12.52
C LEU A 148 -7.49 -12.13 13.79
N MET A 149 -8.09 -11.24 14.57
CA MET A 149 -8.83 -11.59 15.78
C MET A 149 -10.08 -12.41 15.44
N ASP A 150 -10.90 -11.94 14.51
CA ASP A 150 -12.17 -12.57 14.15
C ASP A 150 -11.97 -13.90 13.41
N THR A 151 -11.04 -13.94 12.46
CA THR A 151 -10.85 -15.12 11.58
C THR A 151 -10.05 -16.23 12.24
N TYR A 152 -9.02 -15.88 13.01
CA TYR A 152 -8.07 -16.86 13.57
C TYR A 152 -8.15 -16.97 15.09
N GLN A 153 -9.02 -16.20 15.74
CA GLN A 153 -9.09 -16.07 17.21
C GLN A 153 -7.71 -15.76 17.81
N TYR A 154 -6.96 -14.89 17.09
CA TYR A 154 -5.59 -14.56 17.46
C TYR A 154 -5.58 -13.49 18.53
N PRO A 155 -4.82 -13.67 19.65
CA PRO A 155 -4.86 -12.76 20.78
C PRO A 155 -4.41 -11.34 20.41
N ALA A 156 -5.21 -10.33 20.76
CA ALA A 156 -4.93 -8.92 20.48
C ALA A 156 -3.55 -8.46 21.00
N LYS A 157 -3.13 -8.95 22.18
CA LYS A 157 -1.81 -8.64 22.79
C LYS A 157 -0.60 -9.11 21.97
N LYS A 158 -0.79 -9.99 21.00
CA LYS A 158 0.25 -10.44 20.06
C LYS A 158 0.23 -9.72 18.72
N ILE A 159 -0.67 -8.74 18.55
CA ILE A 159 -0.80 -7.97 17.32
C ILE A 159 -0.35 -6.54 17.54
N HIS A 160 0.66 -6.11 16.83
CA HIS A 160 1.10 -4.72 16.78
C HIS A 160 0.58 -4.09 15.49
N VAL A 161 -0.23 -3.04 15.59
CA VAL A 161 -0.64 -2.28 14.41
C VAL A 161 0.47 -1.32 14.06
N ILE A 162 1.02 -1.48 12.88
CA ILE A 162 2.02 -0.60 12.29
C ILE A 162 1.55 -0.27 10.89
N HIS A 163 0.96 0.91 10.74
CA HIS A 163 0.44 1.39 9.47
C HIS A 163 1.55 1.46 8.42
N ARG A 164 1.15 1.35 7.16
CA ARG A 164 2.03 1.69 6.05
C ARG A 164 2.17 3.21 5.99
N GLY A 165 3.15 3.68 5.20
CA GLY A 165 3.39 5.11 5.09
C GLY A 165 3.54 5.58 3.65
N ALA A 166 3.22 6.87 3.42
CA ALA A 166 3.60 7.62 2.24
C ALA A 166 5.04 8.15 2.39
N ASP A 167 5.75 8.21 1.27
CA ASP A 167 7.07 8.87 1.18
C ASP A 167 6.86 10.38 1.06
N LEU A 168 6.93 11.08 2.18
CA LEU A 168 6.70 12.53 2.24
C LEU A 168 7.78 13.35 1.49
N LYS A 169 8.93 12.76 1.20
CA LYS A 169 9.96 13.41 0.39
C LYS A 169 9.61 13.36 -1.09
N ARG A 170 9.01 12.26 -1.51
CA ARG A 170 8.57 12.04 -2.88
C ARG A 170 7.20 12.69 -3.14
N PHE A 171 6.25 12.48 -2.22
CA PHE A 171 4.91 13.07 -2.27
C PHE A 171 4.90 14.41 -1.52
N ASN A 172 5.54 15.41 -2.12
CA ASN A 172 5.62 16.76 -1.60
C ASN A 172 5.22 17.77 -2.69
N PRO A 173 4.10 18.49 -2.53
CA PRO A 173 3.63 19.45 -3.52
C PRO A 173 4.62 20.59 -3.79
N GLU A 174 5.44 20.98 -2.80
CA GLU A 174 6.44 22.04 -2.94
C GLU A 174 7.60 21.68 -3.89
N ARG A 175 7.74 20.39 -4.23
CA ARG A 175 8.76 19.90 -5.17
C ARG A 175 8.29 19.87 -6.61
N ILE A 176 7.02 20.13 -6.85
CA ILE A 176 6.45 20.13 -8.19
C ILE A 176 6.64 21.52 -8.78
N GLN A 177 7.46 21.62 -9.83
CA GLN A 177 7.63 22.86 -10.58
C GLN A 177 6.44 23.05 -11.56
N THR A 178 5.99 24.29 -11.68
CA THR A 178 4.82 24.60 -12.52
C THR A 178 5.05 24.20 -13.98
N ASP A 179 6.23 24.49 -14.52
CA ASP A 179 6.57 24.15 -15.91
C ASP A 179 6.62 22.64 -16.15
N GLU A 180 7.14 21.86 -15.19
CA GLU A 180 7.13 20.38 -15.24
C GLU A 180 5.70 19.85 -15.23
N LEU A 181 4.82 20.46 -14.43
CA LEU A 181 3.41 20.07 -14.33
C LEU A 181 2.67 20.35 -15.63
N ILE A 182 2.88 21.54 -16.21
CA ILE A 182 2.29 21.92 -17.51
C ILE A 182 2.77 20.97 -18.61
N HIS A 183 4.08 20.73 -18.68
CA HIS A 183 4.64 19.79 -19.67
C HIS A 183 4.08 18.37 -19.50
N PHE A 184 3.95 17.89 -18.24
CA PHE A 184 3.38 16.59 -17.93
C PHE A 184 1.91 16.50 -18.38
N ALA A 185 1.11 17.56 -18.12
CA ALA A 185 -0.28 17.62 -18.52
C ALA A 185 -0.42 17.60 -20.06
N GLN A 186 0.37 18.42 -20.76
CA GLN A 186 0.38 18.47 -22.23
C GLN A 186 0.79 17.11 -22.84
N LYS A 187 1.89 16.50 -22.37
CA LYS A 187 2.37 15.18 -22.81
C LYS A 187 1.29 14.10 -22.69
N ASN A 188 0.49 14.15 -21.63
CA ASN A 188 -0.55 13.16 -21.35
C ASN A 188 -1.95 13.60 -21.80
N HIS A 189 -2.05 14.71 -22.53
CA HIS A 189 -3.32 15.28 -23.04
C HIS A 189 -4.36 15.49 -21.92
N ILE A 190 -3.92 16.01 -20.77
CA ILE A 190 -4.77 16.33 -19.62
C ILE A 190 -5.18 17.80 -19.73
N PRO A 191 -6.46 18.12 -19.96
CA PRO A 191 -6.95 19.48 -19.91
C PRO A 191 -6.77 20.09 -18.50
N MET A 192 -6.22 21.29 -18.42
CA MET A 192 -5.99 22.00 -17.15
C MET A 192 -7.00 23.13 -16.89
N ASP A 193 -7.91 23.34 -17.81
CA ASP A 193 -9.01 24.32 -17.75
C ASP A 193 -10.29 23.78 -17.09
N LYS A 194 -10.31 22.49 -16.75
CA LYS A 194 -11.43 21.80 -16.13
C LYS A 194 -11.00 21.04 -14.88
N PRO A 195 -11.91 20.83 -13.90
CA PRO A 195 -11.60 20.01 -12.73
C PRO A 195 -11.15 18.60 -13.11
N VAL A 196 -10.17 18.09 -12.38
CA VAL A 196 -9.58 16.74 -12.62
C VAL A 196 -9.90 15.81 -11.46
N ILE A 197 -10.67 14.76 -11.72
CA ILE A 197 -11.00 13.69 -10.78
C ILE A 197 -10.14 12.45 -11.13
N THR A 198 -9.37 11.96 -10.17
CA THR A 198 -8.38 10.91 -10.44
C THR A 198 -8.59 9.66 -9.58
N LEU A 199 -8.52 8.48 -10.19
CA LEU A 199 -8.42 7.20 -9.49
C LEU A 199 -7.11 6.51 -9.85
N VAL A 200 -6.24 6.33 -8.86
CA VAL A 200 -4.95 5.64 -9.00
C VAL A 200 -5.06 4.20 -8.50
N GLY A 201 -4.79 3.23 -9.36
CA GLY A 201 -4.80 1.82 -8.98
C GLY A 201 -4.87 0.88 -10.19
N ARG A 202 -4.62 -0.41 -9.97
CA ARG A 202 -4.77 -1.40 -11.05
C ARG A 202 -6.17 -1.34 -11.64
N LEU A 203 -6.27 -1.34 -12.97
CA LEU A 203 -7.55 -1.39 -13.65
C LEU A 203 -8.17 -2.80 -13.47
N SER A 204 -9.13 -2.89 -12.58
CA SER A 204 -9.77 -4.18 -12.23
C SER A 204 -11.11 -3.94 -11.50
N LYS A 205 -12.04 -4.88 -11.64
CA LYS A 205 -13.32 -4.83 -10.91
C LYS A 205 -13.18 -4.56 -9.42
N LEU A 206 -12.10 -5.08 -8.80
CA LEU A 206 -11.86 -4.90 -7.36
C LEU A 206 -11.58 -3.45 -6.97
N LYS A 207 -11.06 -2.64 -7.90
CA LYS A 207 -10.76 -1.21 -7.69
C LYS A 207 -11.92 -0.29 -8.06
N GLY A 208 -12.94 -0.80 -8.74
CA GLY A 208 -14.21 -0.12 -8.94
C GLY A 208 -14.16 1.12 -9.84
N GLN A 209 -13.24 1.18 -10.84
CA GLN A 209 -13.23 2.30 -11.78
C GLN A 209 -14.56 2.49 -12.50
N ASN A 210 -15.25 1.39 -12.82
CA ASN A 210 -16.60 1.44 -13.39
C ASN A 210 -17.61 2.13 -12.47
N LEU A 211 -17.48 1.97 -11.14
CA LEU A 211 -18.35 2.63 -10.18
C LEU A 211 -18.09 4.15 -10.12
N LEU A 212 -16.83 4.56 -10.27
CA LEU A 212 -16.51 5.97 -10.43
C LEU A 212 -17.17 6.54 -11.70
N LEU A 213 -17.05 5.87 -12.85
CA LEU A 213 -17.67 6.32 -14.10
C LEU A 213 -19.20 6.44 -13.95
N GLN A 214 -19.84 5.47 -13.30
CA GLN A 214 -21.27 5.54 -12.98
C GLN A 214 -21.61 6.73 -12.08
N ALA A 215 -20.76 7.05 -11.10
CA ALA A 215 -20.97 8.22 -10.25
C ALA A 215 -20.84 9.53 -11.05
N LEU A 216 -19.85 9.62 -11.96
CA LEU A 216 -19.70 10.80 -12.83
C LEU A 216 -20.95 11.09 -13.65
N SER A 217 -21.69 10.06 -14.12
CA SER A 217 -22.95 10.24 -14.85
C SER A 217 -24.10 10.77 -13.98
N LYS A 218 -23.93 10.84 -12.66
CA LYS A 218 -24.93 11.32 -11.70
C LYS A 218 -24.54 12.66 -11.06
N MET A 219 -23.35 13.16 -11.34
CA MET A 219 -22.90 14.45 -10.85
C MET A 219 -23.63 15.62 -11.50
N LYS A 220 -23.69 16.73 -10.78
CA LYS A 220 -24.16 18.03 -11.30
C LYS A 220 -23.09 18.68 -12.17
N HIS A 221 -21.81 18.53 -11.77
CA HIS A 221 -20.67 19.00 -12.56
C HIS A 221 -20.37 18.02 -13.69
N THR A 222 -20.64 18.43 -14.92
CA THR A 222 -20.44 17.61 -16.13
C THR A 222 -19.24 18.05 -16.96
N GLU A 223 -18.66 19.21 -16.70
CA GLU A 223 -17.45 19.68 -17.37
C GLU A 223 -16.20 19.34 -16.54
N LEU A 224 -15.66 18.14 -16.73
CA LEU A 224 -14.50 17.67 -15.97
C LEU A 224 -13.66 16.65 -16.74
N THR A 225 -12.46 16.40 -16.24
CA THR A 225 -11.57 15.33 -16.71
C THR A 225 -11.49 14.23 -15.65
N CYS A 226 -11.70 12.99 -16.06
CA CYS A 226 -11.49 11.81 -15.22
C CYS A 226 -10.21 11.07 -15.63
N LEU A 227 -9.29 10.91 -14.70
CA LEU A 227 -8.06 10.16 -14.90
C LEU A 227 -8.15 8.78 -14.23
N LEU A 228 -8.10 7.71 -15.04
CA LEU A 228 -7.96 6.33 -14.58
C LEU A 228 -6.51 5.91 -14.71
N VAL A 229 -5.75 5.98 -13.62
CA VAL A 229 -4.30 5.78 -13.64
C VAL A 229 -3.94 4.38 -13.14
N GLY A 230 -3.40 3.54 -14.05
CA GLY A 230 -3.01 2.18 -13.71
C GLY A 230 -2.41 1.43 -14.89
N GLY A 231 -1.94 0.21 -14.62
CA GLY A 231 -1.47 -0.68 -15.69
C GLY A 231 -2.64 -1.22 -16.52
N LYS A 232 -2.32 -1.89 -17.63
CA LYS A 232 -3.29 -2.46 -18.57
C LYS A 232 -4.35 -3.32 -17.88
N ALA A 233 -5.61 -3.10 -18.21
CA ALA A 233 -6.74 -3.90 -17.76
C ALA A 233 -6.77 -5.27 -18.44
N LYS A 234 -7.53 -6.21 -17.88
CA LYS A 234 -7.95 -7.40 -18.62
C LYS A 234 -8.98 -7.02 -19.68
N PRO A 235 -9.00 -7.69 -20.85
CA PRO A 235 -9.88 -7.32 -21.97
C PRO A 235 -11.36 -7.16 -21.55
N GLU A 236 -11.88 -8.07 -20.73
CA GLU A 236 -13.27 -8.02 -20.29
C GLU A 236 -13.59 -6.80 -19.43
N TYR A 237 -12.62 -6.35 -18.64
CA TYR A 237 -12.78 -5.16 -17.82
C TYR A 237 -12.56 -3.87 -18.61
N GLU A 238 -11.66 -3.91 -19.56
CA GLU A 238 -11.43 -2.81 -20.51
C GLU A 238 -12.71 -2.51 -21.29
N LYS A 239 -13.37 -3.55 -21.82
CA LYS A 239 -14.67 -3.43 -22.48
C LYS A 239 -15.72 -2.81 -21.56
N LEU A 240 -15.83 -3.31 -20.33
CA LEU A 240 -16.76 -2.74 -19.35
C LEU A 240 -16.52 -1.23 -19.12
N LEU A 241 -15.25 -0.81 -19.03
CA LEU A 241 -14.93 0.61 -18.86
C LEU A 241 -15.33 1.42 -20.09
N GLN A 242 -15.09 0.92 -21.31
CA GLN A 242 -15.52 1.58 -22.53
C GLN A 242 -17.05 1.72 -22.60
N ASP A 243 -17.80 0.67 -22.26
CA ASP A 243 -19.26 0.70 -22.21
C ASP A 243 -19.77 1.74 -21.20
N GLU A 244 -19.11 1.93 -20.06
CA GLU A 244 -19.45 2.96 -19.08
C GLU A 244 -19.06 4.37 -19.56
N ILE A 245 -17.94 4.53 -20.24
CA ILE A 245 -17.48 5.81 -20.81
C ILE A 245 -18.47 6.31 -21.86
N GLN A 246 -18.99 5.43 -22.73
CA GLN A 246 -19.98 5.80 -23.77
C GLN A 246 -21.31 6.34 -23.20
N LYS A 247 -21.60 6.08 -21.92
CA LYS A 247 -22.82 6.59 -21.26
C LYS A 247 -22.63 7.96 -20.62
N LEU A 248 -21.39 8.47 -20.58
CA LEU A 248 -21.11 9.77 -20.00
C LEU A 248 -21.46 10.91 -20.97
N PRO A 249 -21.79 12.09 -20.45
CA PRO A 249 -21.90 13.30 -21.27
C PRO A 249 -20.59 13.58 -22.01
N ASP A 250 -20.67 14.09 -23.24
CA ASP A 250 -19.51 14.45 -24.08
C ASP A 250 -18.59 15.50 -23.43
N THR A 251 -19.12 16.25 -22.48
CA THR A 251 -18.37 17.26 -21.69
C THR A 251 -17.40 16.64 -20.69
N ILE A 252 -17.58 15.36 -20.34
CA ILE A 252 -16.69 14.60 -19.44
C ILE A 252 -15.59 13.91 -20.27
N THR A 253 -14.37 14.35 -20.11
CA THR A 253 -13.21 13.71 -20.75
C THR A 253 -12.65 12.59 -19.87
N VAL A 254 -12.61 11.35 -20.35
CA VAL A 254 -11.96 10.23 -19.63
C VAL A 254 -10.64 9.89 -20.27
N ARG A 255 -9.56 9.82 -19.46
CA ARG A 255 -8.23 9.42 -19.87
C ARG A 255 -7.75 8.24 -19.04
N THR A 256 -7.33 7.18 -19.72
CA THR A 256 -6.67 6.03 -19.08
C THR A 256 -5.17 6.17 -19.28
N LEU A 257 -4.42 6.25 -18.17
CA LEU A 257 -2.98 6.50 -18.19
C LEU A 257 -2.21 5.36 -17.50
N SER A 258 -1.08 5.00 -18.10
CA SER A 258 -0.08 4.14 -17.49
C SER A 258 1.22 4.94 -17.37
N VAL A 259 1.50 5.39 -16.17
CA VAL A 259 2.68 6.22 -15.88
C VAL A 259 3.69 5.45 -15.04
N SER A 260 4.94 5.88 -15.09
CA SER A 260 5.98 5.32 -14.24
C SER A 260 5.70 5.62 -12.76
N PRO A 261 6.19 4.80 -11.81
CA PRO A 261 6.06 5.13 -10.39
C PRO A 261 6.57 6.55 -10.06
N GLN A 262 7.61 7.02 -10.73
CA GLN A 262 8.21 8.34 -10.52
C GLN A 262 7.26 9.49 -10.89
N GLU A 263 6.37 9.29 -11.85
CA GLU A 263 5.41 10.29 -12.32
C GLU A 263 4.11 10.35 -11.48
N ILE A 264 3.88 9.42 -10.56
CA ILE A 264 2.68 9.41 -9.71
C ILE A 264 2.47 10.72 -8.91
N PRO A 265 3.51 11.39 -8.37
CA PRO A 265 3.33 12.71 -7.75
C PRO A 265 2.72 13.76 -8.71
N MET A 266 3.10 13.74 -10.00
CA MET A 266 2.52 14.63 -11.02
C MET A 266 1.02 14.36 -11.23
N ILE A 267 0.62 13.08 -11.22
CA ILE A 267 -0.80 12.71 -11.29
C ILE A 267 -1.59 13.32 -10.14
N TYR A 268 -1.09 13.22 -8.91
CA TYR A 268 -1.76 13.87 -7.78
C TYR A 268 -1.70 15.40 -7.90
N ALA A 269 -0.62 15.96 -8.42
CA ALA A 269 -0.49 17.42 -8.56
C ALA A 269 -1.48 18.01 -9.58
N VAL A 270 -1.80 17.33 -10.67
CA VAL A 270 -2.83 17.78 -11.64
C VAL A 270 -4.27 17.50 -11.18
N SER A 271 -4.47 16.73 -10.11
CA SER A 271 -5.80 16.32 -9.64
C SER A 271 -6.40 17.36 -8.71
N ASP A 272 -7.70 17.60 -8.83
CA ASP A 272 -8.50 18.36 -7.85
C ASP A 272 -9.07 17.47 -6.76
N VAL A 273 -9.43 16.24 -7.13
CA VAL A 273 -10.02 15.24 -6.22
C VAL A 273 -9.44 13.87 -6.56
N VAL A 274 -9.06 13.13 -5.54
CA VAL A 274 -8.64 11.73 -5.70
C VAL A 274 -9.70 10.78 -5.17
N VAL A 275 -9.96 9.70 -5.89
CA VAL A 275 -11.05 8.79 -5.57
C VAL A 275 -10.52 7.38 -5.32
N SER A 276 -11.11 6.69 -4.34
CA SER A 276 -10.83 5.28 -4.06
C SER A 276 -12.13 4.49 -3.91
N THR A 277 -12.50 3.76 -4.94
CA THR A 277 -13.77 3.00 -5.04
C THR A 277 -13.58 1.49 -4.90
N SER A 278 -12.60 1.05 -4.12
CA SER A 278 -12.36 -0.39 -3.93
C SER A 278 -13.56 -1.09 -3.31
N ILE A 279 -14.10 -2.11 -4.00
CA ILE A 279 -15.23 -2.93 -3.53
C ILE A 279 -14.82 -4.04 -2.57
N VAL A 280 -13.52 -4.27 -2.43
CA VAL A 280 -12.96 -5.16 -1.42
C VAL A 280 -12.25 -4.33 -0.35
N PRO A 281 -12.21 -4.79 0.90
CA PRO A 281 -11.55 -4.03 1.96
C PRO A 281 -10.09 -3.72 1.59
N GLU A 282 -9.76 -2.44 1.51
CA GLU A 282 -8.36 -2.01 1.42
C GLU A 282 -7.65 -2.33 2.72
N THR A 283 -6.51 -2.99 2.63
CA THR A 283 -5.76 -3.35 3.84
C THR A 283 -5.09 -2.15 4.50
N PHE A 284 -4.86 -1.07 3.75
CA PHE A 284 -4.37 0.20 4.26
C PHE A 284 -4.93 1.38 3.44
N GLY A 285 -4.61 1.47 2.12
CA GLY A 285 -5.00 2.60 1.27
C GLY A 285 -3.82 3.53 0.98
N ARG A 286 -2.73 3.00 0.42
CA ARG A 286 -1.53 3.79 0.11
C ARG A 286 -1.82 5.00 -0.78
N THR A 287 -2.67 4.83 -1.79
CA THR A 287 -3.04 5.91 -2.71
C THR A 287 -3.73 7.08 -1.98
N ILE A 288 -4.47 6.78 -0.91
CA ILE A 288 -5.11 7.80 -0.07
C ILE A 288 -4.05 8.60 0.70
N SER A 289 -3.12 7.91 1.38
CA SER A 289 -2.06 8.60 2.12
C SER A 289 -1.09 9.34 1.19
N GLU A 290 -0.85 8.85 -0.02
CA GLU A 290 -0.05 9.52 -1.05
C GLU A 290 -0.75 10.79 -1.55
N ALA A 291 -2.06 10.73 -1.82
CA ALA A 291 -2.87 11.88 -2.24
C ALA A 291 -2.95 12.95 -1.14
N ASN A 292 -3.21 12.54 0.12
CA ASN A 292 -3.20 13.46 1.26
C ASN A 292 -1.83 14.14 1.46
N ALA A 293 -0.73 13.39 1.27
CA ALA A 293 0.63 13.95 1.31
C ALA A 293 0.86 15.00 0.20
N MET A 294 0.14 14.91 -0.92
CA MET A 294 0.16 15.87 -2.03
C MET A 294 -0.90 16.97 -1.88
N ASN A 295 -1.47 17.17 -0.68
CA ASN A 295 -2.54 18.13 -0.43
C ASN A 295 -3.76 17.92 -1.37
N ARG A 296 -4.20 16.67 -1.55
CA ARG A 296 -5.40 16.38 -2.34
C ARG A 296 -6.49 15.80 -1.46
N ILE A 297 -7.70 16.34 -1.61
CA ILE A 297 -8.89 15.79 -0.94
C ILE A 297 -9.18 14.42 -1.54
N VAL A 298 -9.49 13.46 -0.68
CA VAL A 298 -9.85 12.12 -1.09
C VAL A 298 -11.30 11.82 -0.77
N VAL A 299 -12.03 11.27 -1.75
CA VAL A 299 -13.34 10.66 -1.56
C VAL A 299 -13.18 9.15 -1.71
N ALA A 300 -13.55 8.37 -0.70
CA ALA A 300 -13.31 6.94 -0.71
C ALA A 300 -14.50 6.13 -0.21
N PHE A 301 -14.64 4.89 -0.68
CA PHE A 301 -15.54 3.94 -0.04
C PHE A 301 -15.06 3.61 1.37
N ASN A 302 -15.98 3.62 2.32
CA ASN A 302 -15.74 3.28 3.72
C ASN A 302 -15.55 1.77 3.88
N HIS A 303 -14.40 1.24 3.45
CA HIS A 303 -14.16 -0.20 3.41
C HIS A 303 -12.71 -0.57 3.77
N GLY A 304 -12.45 -0.79 5.05
CA GLY A 304 -11.13 -1.17 5.56
C GLY A 304 -10.25 0.03 5.87
N GLY A 305 -9.02 0.06 5.34
CA GLY A 305 -8.03 1.12 5.63
C GLY A 305 -8.45 2.56 5.37
N PRO A 306 -9.28 2.88 4.37
CA PRO A 306 -9.75 4.25 4.16
C PRO A 306 -10.35 4.90 5.41
N SER A 307 -11.14 4.19 6.20
CA SER A 307 -11.74 4.69 7.45
C SER A 307 -10.73 4.95 8.57
N GLU A 308 -9.51 4.47 8.45
CA GLU A 308 -8.42 4.75 9.40
C GLU A 308 -7.64 6.02 9.00
N ILE A 309 -7.56 6.28 7.70
CA ILE A 309 -6.80 7.41 7.15
C ILE A 309 -7.66 8.67 7.11
N ILE A 310 -8.90 8.56 6.62
CA ILE A 310 -9.82 9.68 6.43
C ILE A 310 -10.69 9.86 7.67
N LEU A 311 -10.71 11.08 8.21
CA LEU A 311 -11.73 11.56 9.13
C LEU A 311 -12.83 12.20 8.30
N ASP A 312 -13.99 11.54 8.21
CA ASP A 312 -15.08 11.97 7.33
C ASP A 312 -15.51 13.41 7.58
N GLY A 313 -15.59 14.20 6.51
CA GLY A 313 -15.91 15.63 6.55
C GLY A 313 -14.81 16.55 7.09
N GLN A 314 -13.67 16.00 7.58
CA GLN A 314 -12.56 16.80 8.14
C GLN A 314 -11.29 16.71 7.27
N THR A 315 -10.91 15.50 6.85
CA THR A 315 -9.69 15.27 6.05
C THR A 315 -9.98 14.62 4.70
N GLY A 316 -11.23 14.57 4.30
CA GLY A 316 -11.76 13.95 3.10
C GLY A 316 -13.17 13.42 3.35
N PHE A 317 -13.68 12.60 2.44
CA PHE A 317 -15.02 12.07 2.57
C PHE A 317 -15.04 10.54 2.43
N LEU A 318 -15.91 9.92 3.23
CA LEU A 318 -16.20 8.49 3.16
C LEU A 318 -17.64 8.28 2.67
N THR A 319 -17.83 7.29 1.80
CA THR A 319 -19.13 6.91 1.27
C THR A 319 -19.39 5.43 1.48
N PRO A 320 -20.64 4.96 1.57
CA PRO A 320 -20.92 3.52 1.60
C PRO A 320 -20.36 2.83 0.36
N VAL A 321 -20.01 1.54 0.51
CA VAL A 321 -19.46 0.75 -0.61
C VAL A 321 -20.49 0.61 -1.71
N ALA A 322 -20.09 0.93 -2.94
CA ALA A 322 -20.92 0.87 -4.16
C ALA A 322 -22.17 1.80 -4.14
N ASP A 323 -22.23 2.74 -3.23
CA ASP A 323 -23.24 3.80 -3.25
C ASP A 323 -22.82 4.90 -4.21
N ILE A 324 -23.34 4.82 -5.43
CA ILE A 324 -23.01 5.68 -6.56
C ILE A 324 -23.54 7.11 -6.36
N LEU A 325 -24.74 7.23 -5.79
CA LEU A 325 -25.38 8.54 -5.58
C LEU A 325 -24.65 9.34 -4.51
N THR A 326 -24.37 8.73 -3.35
CA THR A 326 -23.59 9.37 -2.30
C THR A 326 -22.17 9.70 -2.78
N LEU A 327 -21.56 8.85 -3.63
CA LEU A 327 -20.25 9.15 -4.21
C LEU A 327 -20.30 10.40 -5.10
N ALA A 328 -21.32 10.50 -5.99
CA ALA A 328 -21.52 11.66 -6.86
C ALA A 328 -21.75 12.94 -6.04
N GLU A 329 -22.63 12.91 -5.03
CA GLU A 329 -22.89 14.04 -4.13
C GLU A 329 -21.61 14.52 -3.39
N LYS A 330 -20.76 13.59 -2.92
CA LYS A 330 -19.51 13.99 -2.26
C LYS A 330 -18.49 14.58 -3.24
N LEU A 331 -18.45 14.10 -4.48
CA LEU A 331 -17.60 14.67 -5.52
C LEU A 331 -18.05 16.08 -5.88
N ASP A 332 -19.35 16.29 -6.13
CA ASP A 332 -19.92 17.63 -6.35
C ASP A 332 -19.60 18.55 -5.17
N LYS A 333 -19.82 18.07 -3.93
CA LYS A 333 -19.50 18.84 -2.72
C LYS A 333 -18.05 19.32 -2.69
N VAL A 334 -17.09 18.46 -3.08
CA VAL A 334 -15.67 18.87 -3.09
C VAL A 334 -15.39 19.90 -4.17
N LEU A 335 -16.03 19.79 -5.33
CA LEU A 335 -15.90 20.78 -6.42
C LEU A 335 -16.52 22.13 -6.05
N ASP A 336 -17.63 22.13 -5.32
CA ASP A 336 -18.35 23.32 -4.82
C ASP A 336 -17.71 23.98 -3.59
N MET A 337 -16.68 23.33 -2.98
CA MET A 337 -16.04 23.88 -1.77
C MET A 337 -15.38 25.23 -2.05
N LYS A 338 -15.57 26.18 -1.14
CA LYS A 338 -14.84 27.44 -1.16
C LYS A 338 -13.32 27.17 -1.05
N PRO A 339 -12.48 27.91 -1.76
CA PRO A 339 -11.03 27.68 -1.75
C PRO A 339 -10.41 27.63 -0.35
N GLN A 340 -10.91 28.42 0.59
CA GLN A 340 -10.45 28.44 1.97
C GLN A 340 -10.73 27.12 2.70
N ASP A 341 -11.94 26.58 2.55
CA ASP A 341 -12.38 25.33 3.20
C ASP A 341 -11.65 24.13 2.59
N LYS A 342 -11.49 24.14 1.25
CA LYS A 342 -10.71 23.12 0.53
C LYS A 342 -9.29 23.09 1.05
N LYS A 343 -8.59 24.23 1.09
CA LYS A 343 -7.21 24.36 1.58
C LYS A 343 -7.07 23.94 3.05
N LYS A 344 -8.06 24.24 3.89
CA LYS A 344 -8.08 23.80 5.30
C LYS A 344 -8.15 22.28 5.40
N MET A 345 -9.06 21.64 4.64
CA MET A 345 -9.22 20.17 4.64
C MET A 345 -7.95 19.48 4.11
N GLU A 346 -7.37 19.96 3.02
CA GLU A 346 -6.13 19.47 2.42
C GLU A 346 -4.97 19.52 3.43
N LYS A 347 -4.83 20.64 4.13
CA LYS A 347 -3.80 20.82 5.17
C LYS A 347 -3.98 19.82 6.31
N LEU A 348 -5.19 19.68 6.84
CA LEU A 348 -5.48 18.72 7.92
C LEU A 348 -5.22 17.27 7.48
N ALA A 349 -5.56 16.91 6.24
CA ALA A 349 -5.31 15.59 5.68
C ALA A 349 -3.80 15.29 5.58
N ARG A 350 -3.02 16.28 5.13
CA ARG A 350 -1.56 16.17 5.06
C ARG A 350 -0.94 16.06 6.45
N GLU A 351 -1.26 16.94 7.38
CA GLU A 351 -0.75 16.92 8.76
C GLU A 351 -1.02 15.56 9.43
N ARG A 352 -2.23 15.02 9.27
CA ARG A 352 -2.57 13.68 9.77
C ARG A 352 -1.71 12.60 9.11
N THR A 353 -1.49 12.69 7.80
CA THR A 353 -0.65 11.71 7.09
C THR A 353 0.81 11.80 7.54
N GLU A 354 1.35 12.97 7.74
CA GLU A 354 2.70 13.18 8.27
C GLU A 354 2.87 12.58 9.67
N ALA A 355 1.90 12.80 10.54
CA ALA A 355 1.97 12.35 11.93
C ALA A 355 1.81 10.83 12.07
N LEU A 356 0.91 10.20 11.29
CA LEU A 356 0.47 8.82 11.52
C LEU A 356 0.84 7.84 10.39
N PHE A 357 0.94 8.32 9.16
CA PHE A 357 1.01 7.49 7.95
C PHE A 357 2.20 7.84 7.06
N SER A 358 3.32 8.26 7.66
CA SER A 358 4.59 8.47 6.97
C SER A 358 5.46 7.21 6.99
N ILE A 359 6.35 7.06 6.00
CA ILE A 359 7.36 6.00 5.99
C ILE A 359 8.25 6.10 7.23
N GLU A 360 8.59 7.30 7.65
CA GLU A 360 9.39 7.56 8.84
C GLU A 360 8.72 6.97 10.09
N LYS A 361 7.43 7.23 10.28
CA LYS A 361 6.66 6.70 11.42
C LYS A 361 6.57 5.17 11.38
N MET A 362 6.26 4.60 10.21
CA MET A 362 6.24 3.15 10.00
C MET A 362 7.59 2.51 10.36
N CYS A 363 8.68 3.09 9.87
CA CYS A 363 10.03 2.58 10.14
C CYS A 363 10.39 2.70 11.62
N GLU A 364 10.18 3.87 12.23
CA GLU A 364 10.46 4.10 13.64
C GLU A 364 9.74 3.09 14.53
N THR A 365 8.44 2.94 14.34
CA THR A 365 7.61 2.01 15.13
C THR A 365 8.08 0.56 14.92
N THR A 366 8.41 0.18 13.68
CA THR A 366 8.94 -1.17 13.39
C THR A 366 10.29 -1.41 14.07
N LEU A 367 11.20 -0.43 14.02
CA LEU A 367 12.52 -0.56 14.66
C LEU A 367 12.42 -0.62 16.20
N ASN A 368 11.48 0.10 16.79
CA ASN A 368 11.22 0.02 18.21
C ASN A 368 10.71 -1.36 18.63
N LEU A 369 9.79 -1.94 17.85
CA LEU A 369 9.35 -3.32 18.06
C LEU A 369 10.51 -4.32 17.96
N TYR A 370 11.42 -4.16 16.99
CA TYR A 370 12.61 -5.02 16.89
C TYR A 370 13.49 -4.92 18.14
N LYS A 371 13.69 -3.70 18.67
CA LYS A 371 14.48 -3.51 19.89
C LYS A 371 13.84 -4.19 21.10
N GLU A 372 12.54 -4.12 21.26
CA GLU A 372 11.79 -4.78 22.34
C GLU A 372 11.94 -6.31 22.28
N ILE A 373 11.91 -6.87 21.06
CA ILE A 373 12.02 -8.32 20.87
C ILE A 373 13.44 -8.83 21.13
N LEU A 374 14.45 -7.99 20.89
CA LEU A 374 15.86 -8.34 21.03
C LEU A 374 16.43 -8.11 22.44
N LYS A 375 15.66 -7.46 23.32
CA LYS A 375 15.93 -7.41 24.77
C LYS A 375 15.64 -8.77 25.41
#